data_568068117423b8a039c510314a6083ca
#
_entry.id   568068117423b8a039c510314a6083ca
#
_cell.length_a   1.000
_cell.length_b   1.000
_cell.length_c   1.000
_cell.angle_alpha   90.00
_cell.angle_beta   90.00
_cell.angle_gamma   90.00
#
_symmetry.space_group_name_H-M   'P 1'
#
loop_
_entity.id
_entity.type
_entity.pdbx_description
1 polymer ?
#
loop_
_entity_poly.entity_id
_entity_poly.type
_entity_poly.pdbx_seq_one_letter_code
_entity_poly.pdbx_strand_id
1 'polypeptide(L)'
;MANQFALEIVTPENIFYNDQVEMVIMRTTKGDRAILKDHIPFVAGLVEGQLRVKKDGKFKEGKISGGFITVTKEKTTILTDRKSVV
;
A
#
# COMPACT_ATOMS: atom_id res chain seq x y z
N MET A 1 3.40 18.94 10.50
CA MET A 1 2.62 18.72 9.29
C MET A 1 3.03 17.42 8.63
N ALA A 2 2.17 16.49 8.58
CA ALA A 2 2.49 15.21 7.98
C ALA A 2 2.45 15.29 6.47
N ASN A 3 3.42 14.65 5.82
CA ASN A 3 3.40 14.47 4.39
C ASN A 3 2.58 13.22 4.10
N GLN A 4 1.35 13.41 3.70
CA GLN A 4 0.42 12.31 3.48
C GLN A 4 0.09 12.15 2.01
N PHE A 5 -0.28 10.95 1.64
CA PHE A 5 -0.73 10.65 0.30
C PHE A 5 -1.90 9.67 0.38
N ALA A 6 -2.70 9.64 -0.66
CA ALA A 6 -3.85 8.75 -0.70
C ALA A 6 -3.40 7.32 -0.95
N LEU A 7 -3.88 6.40 -0.14
CA LEU A 7 -3.66 4.97 -0.33
C LEU A 7 -4.99 4.28 -0.48
N GLU A 8 -5.12 3.50 -1.54
CA GLU A 8 -6.31 2.73 -1.81
C GLU A 8 -5.94 1.27 -1.98
N ILE A 9 -6.60 0.39 -1.24
CA ILE A 9 -6.40 -1.05 -1.38
C ILE A 9 -7.70 -1.63 -1.89
N VAL A 10 -7.63 -2.28 -3.06
CA VAL A 10 -8.80 -2.76 -3.77
C VAL A 10 -8.71 -4.27 -3.92
N THR A 11 -9.82 -4.94 -3.63
CA THR A 11 -9.99 -6.36 -3.91
C THR A 11 -11.03 -6.50 -5.00
N PRO A 12 -11.17 -7.70 -5.62
CA PRO A 12 -12.18 -7.86 -6.67
C PRO A 12 -13.59 -7.54 -6.23
N GLU A 13 -13.88 -7.61 -4.95
CA GLU A 13 -15.22 -7.42 -4.46
C GLU A 13 -15.54 -6.00 -4.05
N ASN A 14 -14.55 -5.27 -3.55
CA ASN A 14 -14.79 -3.89 -3.17
C ASN A 14 -13.47 -3.21 -2.78
N ILE A 15 -13.60 -1.91 -2.46
CA ILE A 15 -12.48 -1.15 -1.91
C ILE A 15 -12.38 -1.52 -0.44
N PHE A 16 -11.21 -2.01 -0.06
CA PHE A 16 -10.98 -2.41 1.31
C PHE A 16 -10.48 -1.27 2.18
N TYR A 17 -9.66 -0.41 1.64
CA TYR A 17 -9.02 0.65 2.41
C TYR A 17 -8.86 1.87 1.52
N ASN A 18 -9.16 3.03 2.06
CA ASN A 18 -9.04 4.28 1.32
C ASN A 18 -8.85 5.40 2.33
N ASP A 19 -7.63 5.87 2.47
CA ASP A 19 -7.33 6.89 3.48
C ASP A 19 -6.03 7.59 3.12
N GLN A 20 -5.76 8.66 3.84
CA GLN A 20 -4.49 9.37 3.73
C GLN A 20 -3.50 8.75 4.69
N VAL A 21 -2.31 8.44 4.19
CA VAL A 21 -1.30 7.77 5.01
C VAL A 21 0.04 8.45 4.82
N GLU A 22 0.96 8.18 5.73
CA GLU A 22 2.30 8.77 5.69
C GLU A 22 3.30 7.89 4.98
N MET A 23 3.09 6.58 5.04
CA MET A 23 4.02 5.62 4.45
C MET A 23 3.31 4.29 4.30
N VAL A 24 3.67 3.56 3.27
CA VAL A 24 3.26 2.16 3.14
C VAL A 24 4.50 1.34 2.81
N ILE A 25 4.66 0.23 3.53
CA ILE A 25 5.77 -0.69 3.32
C ILE A 25 5.17 -2.01 2.88
N MET A 26 5.66 -2.53 1.76
CA MET A 26 5.15 -3.79 1.23
C MET A 26 6.29 -4.59 0.63
N ARG A 27 6.05 -5.87 0.44
CA ARG A 27 7.01 -6.75 -0.21
C ARG A 27 6.68 -6.90 -1.67
N THR A 28 7.61 -6.50 -2.51
CA THR A 28 7.46 -6.62 -3.95
C THR A 28 8.30 -7.78 -4.45
N THR A 29 8.15 -8.11 -5.72
CA THR A 29 8.97 -9.14 -6.35
C THR A 29 10.45 -8.78 -6.36
N LYS A 30 10.78 -7.54 -6.08
CA LYS A 30 12.17 -7.06 -6.03
C LYS A 30 12.61 -6.69 -4.62
N GLY A 31 11.90 -7.15 -3.60
CA GLY A 31 12.23 -6.88 -2.22
C GLY A 31 11.26 -5.91 -1.57
N ASP A 32 11.55 -5.56 -0.34
CA ASP A 32 10.69 -4.63 0.41
C ASP A 32 10.84 -3.22 -0.12
N ARG A 33 9.72 -2.52 -0.19
CA ARG A 33 9.68 -1.14 -0.65
C ARG A 33 8.85 -0.30 0.30
N ALA A 34 9.31 0.92 0.53
CA ALA A 34 8.57 1.90 1.32
C ALA A 34 8.15 3.03 0.38
N ILE A 35 6.88 3.36 0.40
CA ILE A 35 6.33 4.43 -0.42
C ILE A 35 5.99 5.60 0.49
N LEU A 36 6.53 6.76 0.15
CA LEU A 36 6.25 8.00 0.86
C LEU A 36 5.64 8.99 -0.12
N LYS A 37 5.20 10.12 0.40
CA LYS A 37 4.68 11.17 -0.45
C LYS A 37 5.73 11.57 -1.49
N ASP A 38 5.27 11.90 -2.67
CA ASP A 38 6.11 12.34 -3.79
C ASP A 38 7.04 11.26 -4.32
N HIS A 39 6.74 10.01 -4.02
CA HIS A 39 7.47 8.92 -4.63
C HIS A 39 7.27 8.96 -6.16
N ILE A 40 8.32 8.64 -6.90
CA ILE A 40 8.20 8.63 -8.35
C ILE A 40 7.20 7.55 -8.76
N PRO A 41 6.42 7.81 -9.80
CA PRO A 41 5.43 6.84 -10.26
C PRO A 41 6.09 5.54 -10.69
N PHE A 42 5.46 4.41 -10.33
CA PHE A 42 5.92 3.12 -10.79
C PHE A 42 4.83 2.07 -10.60
N VAL A 43 5.05 0.92 -11.19
CA VAL A 43 4.19 -0.25 -11.07
C VAL A 43 5.06 -1.44 -10.71
N ALA A 44 4.63 -2.23 -9.75
CA ALA A 44 5.39 -3.41 -9.34
C ALA A 44 4.45 -4.53 -8.94
N GLY A 45 4.93 -5.77 -9.09
CA GLY A 45 4.21 -6.91 -8.56
C GLY A 45 4.47 -7.06 -7.07
N LEU A 46 3.44 -7.49 -6.36
CA LEU A 46 3.54 -7.76 -4.93
C LEU A 46 3.54 -9.26 -4.70
N VAL A 47 4.32 -9.68 -3.71
CA VAL A 47 4.29 -11.07 -3.30
C VAL A 47 3.49 -11.18 -2.01
N GLU A 48 3.06 -12.39 -1.71
CA GLU A 48 2.35 -12.63 -0.46
C GLU A 48 3.22 -12.20 0.71
N GLY A 49 2.64 -11.47 1.64
CA GLY A 49 3.39 -11.00 2.79
C GLY A 49 2.70 -9.90 3.53
N GLN A 50 3.45 -9.31 4.43
CA GLN A 50 2.94 -8.23 5.27
C GLN A 50 2.89 -6.92 4.54
N LEU A 51 1.86 -6.17 4.84
CA LEU A 51 1.68 -4.80 4.43
C LEU A 51 1.67 -3.96 5.70
N ARG A 52 2.45 -2.89 5.72
CA ARG A 52 2.50 -2.00 6.87
C ARG A 52 2.18 -0.59 6.42
N VAL A 53 1.26 0.04 7.12
CA VAL A 53 0.78 1.38 6.77
C VAL A 53 1.00 2.28 7.97
N LYS A 54 1.65 3.41 7.75
CA LYS A 54 1.86 4.39 8.81
C LYS A 54 0.87 5.53 8.67
N LYS A 55 0.15 5.79 9.74
CA LYS A 55 -0.79 6.88 9.81
C LYS A 55 -0.77 7.46 11.21
N ASP A 56 -0.70 8.79 11.30
CA ASP A 56 -0.68 9.51 12.58
C ASP A 56 0.41 8.99 13.51
N GLY A 57 1.57 8.70 12.93
CA GLY A 57 2.71 8.24 13.69
C GLY A 57 2.66 6.80 14.13
N LYS A 58 1.65 6.05 13.71
CA LYS A 58 1.47 4.66 14.14
C LYS A 58 1.39 3.75 12.94
N PHE A 59 1.92 2.53 13.09
CA PHE A 59 1.84 1.52 12.05
C PHE A 59 0.67 0.58 12.30
N LYS A 60 -0.02 0.25 11.21
CA LYS A 60 -0.96 -0.85 11.17
C LYS A 60 -0.42 -1.92 10.25
N GLU A 61 -0.64 -3.17 10.59
CA GLU A 61 -0.17 -4.28 9.79
C GLU A 61 -1.31 -5.09 9.25
N GLY A 62 -1.09 -5.65 8.08
CA GLY A 62 -2.02 -6.56 7.47
C GLY A 62 -1.27 -7.53 6.59
N LYS A 63 -2.00 -8.47 6.03
CA LYS A 63 -1.43 -9.43 5.07
C LYS A 63 -2.19 -9.34 3.78
N ILE A 64 -1.46 -9.51 2.68
CA ILE A 64 -2.07 -9.59 1.37
C ILE A 64 -1.52 -10.82 0.66
N SER A 65 -2.30 -11.34 -0.28
CA SER A 65 -1.93 -12.55 -0.99
C SER A 65 -1.09 -12.29 -2.24
N GLY A 66 -0.69 -11.05 -2.42
CA GLY A 66 0.02 -10.66 -3.63
C GLY A 66 -0.85 -9.73 -4.44
N GLY A 67 -0.42 -9.41 -5.65
CA GLY A 67 -1.13 -8.51 -6.52
C GLY A 67 -0.20 -7.50 -7.15
N PHE A 68 -0.68 -6.26 -7.28
CA PHE A 68 0.11 -5.20 -7.90
C PHE A 68 -0.03 -3.92 -7.12
N ILE A 69 1.02 -3.11 -7.18
CA ILE A 69 0.95 -1.75 -6.66
C ILE A 69 1.20 -0.80 -7.82
N THR A 70 0.39 0.25 -7.88
CA THR A 70 0.54 1.33 -8.85
C THR A 70 0.71 2.62 -8.07
N VAL A 71 1.81 3.30 -8.30
CA VAL A 71 2.08 4.58 -7.65
C VAL A 71 2.01 5.67 -8.69
N THR A 72 1.15 6.66 -8.44
CA THR A 72 1.06 7.86 -9.28
C THR A 72 1.31 9.06 -8.41
N LYS A 73 1.36 10.23 -9.02
CA LYS A 73 1.53 11.47 -8.27
C LYS A 73 0.42 11.70 -7.26
N GLU A 74 -0.76 11.20 -7.56
CA GLU A 74 -1.94 11.55 -6.79
C GLU A 74 -2.29 10.51 -5.75
N LYS A 75 -1.98 9.26 -6.01
CA LYS A 75 -2.30 8.22 -5.05
C LYS A 75 -1.54 6.94 -5.33
N THR A 76 -1.53 6.08 -4.34
CA THR A 76 -0.99 4.73 -4.43
C THR A 76 -2.17 3.76 -4.36
N THR A 77 -2.24 2.86 -5.33
CA THR A 77 -3.31 1.86 -5.40
C THR A 77 -2.69 0.48 -5.30
N ILE A 78 -3.21 -0.34 -4.40
CA ILE A 78 -2.81 -1.74 -4.26
C ILE A 78 -3.99 -2.59 -4.68
N LEU A 79 -3.76 -3.45 -5.66
CA LEU A 79 -4.75 -4.42 -6.12
C LEU A 79 -4.34 -5.78 -5.61
N THR A 80 -5.20 -6.41 -4.82
CA THR A 80 -4.90 -7.71 -4.24
C THR A 80 -6.15 -8.57 -4.24
N ASP A 81 -5.96 -9.89 -4.32
CA ASP A 81 -7.09 -10.82 -4.31
C ASP A 81 -7.68 -10.98 -2.93
N ARG A 82 -6.83 -10.97 -1.93
CA ARG A 82 -7.24 -11.17 -0.54
C ARG A 82 -6.42 -10.31 0.37
N LYS A 83 -6.99 -10.03 1.50
CA LYS A 83 -6.26 -9.35 2.55
C LYS A 83 -6.76 -9.83 3.89
N SER A 84 -5.90 -9.69 4.88
CA SER A 84 -6.25 -9.95 6.25
C SER A 84 -5.64 -8.83 7.07
N VAL A 85 -6.45 -8.15 7.85
CA VAL A 85 -5.99 -7.04 8.69
C VAL A 85 -5.85 -7.54 10.11
N VAL A 86 -4.74 -7.21 10.70
CA VAL A 86 -4.48 -7.57 12.09
C VAL A 86 -4.79 -6.40 13.00
#